data_84e59b01ab3c7111739ae0ef588074ca
#
_entry.id   84e59b01ab3c7111739ae0ef588074ca
#
_cell.length_a   1.000
_cell.length_b   1.000
_cell.length_c   1.000
_cell.angle_alpha   90.00
_cell.angle_beta   90.00
_cell.angle_gamma   90.00
#
_symmetry.space_group_name_H-M   'P 1'
#
loop_
_entity.id
_entity.type
_entity.pdbx_description
1 polymer ?
#
loop_
_entity_poly.entity_id
_entity_poly.type
_entity_poly.pdbx_seq_one_letter_code
_entity_poly.pdbx_strand_id
1 'polypeptide(L)'
;MADETELNRLFWHSRRGMLELDVLLVPFVREVYPSLDAEDQARYRKLLECEDQDMFGWFMQRGEPEDADLRRMVRMILDRVQPK
;
A
#
# COMPACT_ATOMS: atom_id res chain seq x y z
N MET A 1 -12.91 12.54 3.39
CA MET A 1 -11.53 12.81 3.79
C MET A 1 -11.19 12.00 5.03
N ALA A 2 -10.01 11.40 5.06
CA ALA A 2 -9.61 10.60 6.20
C ALA A 2 -9.29 11.51 7.38
N ASP A 3 -9.79 11.17 8.56
CA ASP A 3 -9.46 11.93 9.75
C ASP A 3 -8.20 11.35 10.41
N GLU A 4 -7.73 12.04 11.45
CA GLU A 4 -6.49 11.65 12.11
C GLU A 4 -6.58 10.25 12.71
N THR A 5 -7.73 9.89 13.28
CA THR A 5 -7.93 8.57 13.87
C THR A 5 -7.84 7.49 12.80
N GLU A 6 -8.45 7.71 11.65
CA GLU A 6 -8.38 6.75 10.57
C GLU A 6 -6.96 6.61 10.04
N LEU A 7 -6.24 7.73 9.89
CA LEU A 7 -4.86 7.69 9.43
C LEU A 7 -3.95 6.96 10.41
N ASN A 8 -4.15 7.17 11.71
CA ASN A 8 -3.37 6.45 12.72
C ASN A 8 -3.63 4.94 12.66
N ARG A 9 -4.89 4.56 12.50
CA ARG A 9 -5.25 3.16 12.38
C ARG A 9 -4.63 2.53 11.15
N LEU A 10 -4.67 3.24 10.02
CA LEU A 10 -4.06 2.75 8.78
C LEU A 10 -2.55 2.67 8.90
N PHE A 11 -1.94 3.63 9.58
CA PHE A 11 -0.50 3.62 9.80
C PHE A 11 -0.08 2.32 10.50
N TRP A 12 -0.78 1.99 11.60
CA TRP A 12 -0.46 0.77 12.32
C TRP A 12 -0.78 -0.48 11.52
N HIS A 13 -1.86 -0.46 10.74
CA HIS A 13 -2.21 -1.58 9.86
C HIS A 13 -1.20 -1.74 8.74
N SER A 14 -0.54 -0.65 8.34
CA SER A 14 0.48 -0.69 7.28
C SER A 14 1.81 -1.27 7.77
N ARG A 15 2.01 -1.29 9.08
CA ARG A 15 3.21 -1.89 9.65
C ARG A 15 3.00 -3.39 9.77
N ARG A 16 3.73 -4.12 8.97
CA ARG A 16 3.54 -5.57 8.84
C ARG A 16 4.55 -6.38 9.63
N GLY A 17 5.56 -5.71 10.21
CA GLY A 17 6.63 -6.44 10.87
C GLY A 17 7.68 -7.00 9.92
N MET A 18 7.52 -6.74 8.65
CA MET A 18 8.50 -7.11 7.63
C MET A 18 9.08 -5.80 7.08
N LEU A 19 10.37 -5.61 7.30
CA LEU A 19 11.01 -4.34 6.98
C LEU A 19 10.80 -3.92 5.52
N GLU A 20 10.90 -4.87 4.59
CA GLU A 20 10.74 -4.58 3.17
C GLU A 20 9.38 -3.99 2.85
N LEU A 21 8.35 -4.49 3.51
CA LEU A 21 7.01 -3.94 3.31
C LEU A 21 6.82 -2.62 4.05
N ASP A 22 7.36 -2.52 5.25
CA ASP A 22 7.21 -1.31 6.06
C ASP A 22 7.83 -0.10 5.36
N VAL A 23 9.00 -0.25 4.72
CA VAL A 23 9.65 0.87 4.07
C VAL A 23 8.87 1.36 2.85
N LEU A 24 7.98 0.54 2.30
CA LEU A 24 7.14 0.93 1.17
C LEU A 24 5.80 1.48 1.65
N LEU A 25 5.17 0.81 2.60
CA LEU A 25 3.80 1.12 2.99
C LEU A 25 3.71 2.28 3.96
N VAL A 26 4.62 2.37 4.93
CA VAL A 26 4.51 3.39 5.96
C VAL A 26 4.66 4.80 5.38
N PRO A 27 5.68 5.10 4.56
CA PRO A 27 5.74 6.43 3.96
C PRO A 27 4.56 6.69 3.02
N PHE A 28 4.08 5.66 2.32
CA PHE A 28 2.97 5.82 1.40
C PHE A 28 1.71 6.26 2.14
N VAL A 29 1.40 5.60 3.26
CA VAL A 29 0.19 5.94 4.00
C VAL A 29 0.27 7.34 4.60
N ARG A 30 1.48 7.79 4.94
CA ARG A 30 1.67 9.12 5.51
C ARG A 30 1.62 10.22 4.46
N GLU A 31 2.23 9.98 3.30
CA GLU A 31 2.51 11.05 2.34
C GLU A 31 1.58 11.04 1.14
N VAL A 32 1.05 9.88 0.77
CA VAL A 32 0.25 9.76 -0.45
C VAL A 32 -1.21 9.47 -0.15
N TYR A 33 -1.48 8.56 0.79
CA TYR A 33 -2.84 8.13 1.06
C TYR A 33 -3.80 9.29 1.31
N PRO A 34 -3.44 10.31 2.10
CA PRO A 34 -4.40 11.40 2.38
C PRO A 34 -4.84 12.17 1.13
N SER A 35 -4.03 12.15 0.09
CA SER A 35 -4.37 12.87 -1.14
C SER A 35 -5.02 12.00 -2.21
N LEU A 36 -5.17 10.71 -1.94
CA LEU A 36 -5.83 9.81 -2.87
C LEU A 36 -7.34 10.08 -2.88
N ASP A 37 -7.99 9.79 -4.01
CA ASP A 37 -9.44 9.85 -4.03
C ASP A 37 -10.03 8.65 -3.27
N ALA A 38 -11.35 8.68 -3.07
CA ALA A 38 -12.01 7.67 -2.25
C ALA A 38 -11.83 6.26 -2.82
N GLU A 39 -11.80 6.15 -4.15
CA GLU A 39 -11.63 4.84 -4.77
C GLU A 39 -10.24 4.27 -4.54
N ASP A 40 -9.22 5.09 -4.68
CA ASP A 40 -7.86 4.62 -4.44
C ASP A 40 -7.60 4.38 -2.97
N GLN A 41 -8.22 5.16 -2.08
CA GLN A 41 -8.12 4.90 -0.66
C GLN A 41 -8.72 3.52 -0.32
N ALA A 42 -9.85 3.19 -0.95
CA ALA A 42 -10.46 1.88 -0.75
C ALA A 42 -9.56 0.76 -1.28
N ARG A 43 -8.90 1.01 -2.42
CA ARG A 43 -7.97 0.03 -2.98
C ARG A 43 -6.78 -0.21 -2.06
N TYR A 44 -6.28 0.84 -1.43
CA TYR A 44 -5.18 0.69 -0.47
C TYR A 44 -5.61 -0.15 0.72
N ARG A 45 -6.80 0.12 1.27
CA ARG A 45 -7.31 -0.68 2.38
C ARG A 45 -7.48 -2.14 1.98
N LYS A 46 -7.93 -2.38 0.75
CA LYS A 46 -8.05 -3.73 0.22
C LYS A 46 -6.69 -4.42 0.15
N LEU A 47 -5.66 -3.69 -0.26
CA LEU A 47 -4.30 -4.22 -0.30
C LEU A 47 -3.83 -4.65 1.08
N LEU A 48 -4.16 -3.89 2.11
CA LEU A 48 -3.76 -4.22 3.47
C LEU A 48 -4.41 -5.48 4.00
N GLU A 49 -5.47 -5.97 3.36
CA GLU A 49 -6.10 -7.23 3.73
C GLU A 49 -5.32 -8.44 3.22
N CYS A 50 -4.36 -8.23 2.33
CA CYS A 50 -3.59 -9.32 1.74
C CYS A 50 -2.52 -9.78 2.69
N GLU A 51 -2.02 -11.01 2.47
CA GLU A 51 -0.96 -11.56 3.31
C GLU A 51 0.39 -10.97 2.94
N ASP A 52 1.27 -10.90 3.93
CA ASP A 52 2.59 -10.31 3.76
C ASP A 52 3.38 -11.01 2.67
N GLN A 53 3.29 -12.33 2.60
CA GLN A 53 4.03 -13.09 1.60
C GLN A 53 3.60 -12.73 0.18
N ASP A 54 2.29 -12.54 -0.01
CA ASP A 54 1.79 -12.15 -1.32
C ASP A 54 2.28 -10.75 -1.69
N MET A 55 2.16 -9.82 -0.77
CA MET A 55 2.62 -8.45 -1.01
C MET A 55 4.11 -8.41 -1.28
N PHE A 56 4.89 -9.16 -0.51
CA PHE A 56 6.33 -9.21 -0.71
C PHE A 56 6.67 -9.66 -2.12
N GLY A 57 6.01 -10.72 -2.61
CA GLY A 57 6.24 -11.20 -3.97
C GLY A 57 5.92 -10.14 -5.01
N TRP A 58 4.81 -9.43 -4.82
CA TRP A 58 4.40 -8.39 -5.78
C TRP A 58 5.39 -7.22 -5.77
N PHE A 59 5.83 -6.77 -4.60
CA PHE A 59 6.75 -5.64 -4.52
C PHE A 59 8.16 -6.01 -4.95
N MET A 60 8.52 -7.29 -4.85
CA MET A 60 9.79 -7.77 -5.40
C MET A 60 9.67 -8.11 -6.88
N GLN A 61 8.52 -7.84 -7.46
CA GLN A 61 8.25 -8.02 -8.89
C GLN A 61 8.42 -9.47 -9.35
N ARG A 62 8.07 -10.40 -8.46
CA ARG A 62 8.08 -11.83 -8.77
C ARG A 62 6.75 -12.29 -9.35
N GLY A 63 5.75 -11.40 -9.37
CA GLY A 63 4.45 -11.67 -9.91
C GLY A 63 3.59 -10.45 -9.74
N GLU A 64 2.34 -10.53 -10.19
CA GLU A 64 1.38 -9.44 -10.06
C GLU A 64 0.08 -10.00 -9.48
N PRO A 65 -0.65 -9.17 -8.69
CA PRO A 65 -1.97 -9.60 -8.25
C PRO A 65 -2.89 -9.80 -9.43
N GLU A 66 -3.79 -10.77 -9.33
CA GLU A 66 -4.80 -10.97 -10.38
C GLU A 66 -5.87 -9.88 -10.35
N ASP A 67 -6.11 -9.32 -9.19
CA ASP A 67 -7.11 -8.29 -9.00
C ASP A 67 -6.60 -6.95 -9.55
N ALA A 68 -7.38 -6.31 -10.40
CA ALA A 68 -6.97 -5.07 -11.04
C ALA A 68 -6.76 -3.94 -10.03
N ASP A 69 -7.57 -3.90 -8.97
CA ASP A 69 -7.43 -2.88 -7.94
C ASP A 69 -6.10 -3.03 -7.20
N LEU A 70 -5.73 -4.26 -6.90
CA LEU A 70 -4.48 -4.53 -6.21
C LEU A 70 -3.29 -4.23 -7.12
N ARG A 71 -3.38 -4.60 -8.41
CA ARG A 71 -2.33 -4.30 -9.37
C ARG A 71 -2.08 -2.80 -9.47
N ARG A 72 -3.16 -2.03 -9.54
CA ARG A 72 -3.04 -0.58 -9.61
C ARG A 72 -2.33 -0.03 -8.38
N MET A 73 -2.68 -0.53 -7.22
CA MET A 73 -2.11 -0.03 -5.97
C MET A 73 -0.64 -0.43 -5.83
N VAL A 74 -0.30 -1.68 -6.16
CA VAL A 74 1.09 -2.13 -6.12
C VAL A 74 1.94 -1.29 -7.07
N ARG A 75 1.43 -1.04 -8.28
CA ARG A 75 2.16 -0.25 -9.26
C ARG A 75 2.35 1.19 -8.79
N MET A 76 1.32 1.77 -8.19
CA MET A 76 1.39 3.13 -7.68
C MET A 76 2.46 3.26 -6.59
N ILE A 77 2.52 2.29 -5.69
CA ILE A 77 3.51 2.29 -4.61
C ILE A 77 4.92 2.10 -5.16
N LEU A 78 5.09 1.18 -6.11
CA LEU A 78 6.40 0.94 -6.71
C LEU A 78 6.89 2.14 -7.50
N ASP A 79 6.00 2.78 -8.27
CA ASP A 79 6.38 3.93 -9.08
C ASP A 79 6.91 5.07 -8.21
N ARG A 80 6.44 5.15 -6.98
CA ARG A 80 6.87 6.19 -6.06
C ARG A 80 8.33 6.03 -5.65
N VAL A 81 8.79 4.80 -5.51
CA VAL A 81 10.12 4.53 -4.96
C VAL A 81 11.13 4.09 -6.02
N GLN A 82 10.68 3.75 -7.21
CA GLN A 82 11.59 3.33 -8.27
C GLN A 82 11.85 4.51 -9.23
N PRO A 83 13.12 4.84 -9.47
CA PRO A 83 13.41 5.87 -10.45
C PRO A 83 13.01 5.41 -11.85
N LYS A 84 12.55 6.35 -12.61
CA LYS A 84 12.17 6.09 -13.99
C LYS A 84 13.37 6.19 -14.91
#